data_8f299ede241a03bc2444e91117adcb30
#
_entry.id   8f299ede241a03bc2444e91117adcb30
#
_cell.length_a   1.000
_cell.length_b   1.000
_cell.length_c   1.000
_cell.angle_alpha   90.00
_cell.angle_beta   90.00
_cell.angle_gamma   90.00
#
_symmetry.space_group_name_H-M   'P 1'
#
loop_
_entity.id
_entity.type
_entity.pdbx_description
1 polymer ?
#
loop_
_entity_poly.entity_id
_entity_poly.type
_entity_poly.pdbx_seq_one_letter_code
_entity_poly.pdbx_strand_id
1 'polypeptide(L)'
;MITVLYVDTDPKMWTIISHIFEKYCAVSIFPAGSGEEALGWLSQYHADVIVSDINLPGMSGIQFLHTLRAGGITTPFIFFSESAHPYVKNKACREGISGFIPRKGLEKKPVLDLLRMVCWAAGSHNGEYPSLEDLKRGA
;
A
#
# COMPACT_ATOMS: atom_id res chain seq x y z
N MET A 1 0.65 -16.15 -4.24
CA MET A 1 0.99 -14.82 -4.79
C MET A 1 0.27 -13.74 -3.98
N ILE A 2 0.99 -12.70 -3.63
CA ILE A 2 0.43 -11.57 -2.87
C ILE A 2 -0.28 -10.63 -3.84
N THR A 3 -1.53 -10.30 -3.57
CA THR A 3 -2.30 -9.34 -4.36
C THR A 3 -2.32 -7.99 -3.66
N VAL A 4 -1.79 -6.96 -4.31
CA VAL A 4 -1.71 -5.59 -3.80
C VAL A 4 -2.59 -4.67 -4.62
N LEU A 5 -3.45 -3.91 -3.95
CA LEU A 5 -4.18 -2.82 -4.58
C LEU A 5 -3.42 -1.52 -4.28
N TYR A 6 -2.97 -0.85 -5.33
CA TYR A 6 -2.18 0.38 -5.22
C TYR A 6 -3.01 1.58 -5.68
N VAL A 7 -3.28 2.50 -4.76
CA VAL A 7 -4.19 3.63 -4.98
C VAL A 7 -3.39 4.94 -5.02
N ASP A 8 -3.24 5.51 -6.21
CA ASP A 8 -2.46 6.72 -6.45
C ASP A 8 -2.88 7.32 -7.80
N THR A 9 -2.78 8.62 -7.92
CA THR A 9 -3.08 9.32 -9.18
C THR A 9 -1.88 9.41 -10.11
N ASP A 10 -0.66 9.13 -9.63
CA ASP A 10 0.57 9.30 -10.41
C ASP A 10 0.92 8.03 -11.18
N PRO A 11 0.75 8.03 -12.51
CA PRO A 11 1.09 6.86 -13.33
C PRO A 11 2.58 6.53 -13.32
N LYS A 12 3.45 7.50 -13.04
CA LYS A 12 4.89 7.27 -12.95
C LYS A 12 5.24 6.42 -11.73
N MET A 13 4.59 6.68 -10.61
CA MET A 13 4.78 5.87 -9.40
C MET A 13 4.29 4.44 -9.61
N TRP A 14 3.16 4.26 -10.26
CA TRP A 14 2.67 2.94 -10.63
C TRP A 14 3.71 2.16 -11.42
N THR A 15 4.30 2.78 -12.45
CA THR A 15 5.30 2.13 -13.29
C THR A 15 6.54 1.73 -12.49
N ILE A 16 7.03 2.60 -11.62
CA ILE A 16 8.22 2.34 -10.80
C ILE A 16 7.95 1.20 -9.82
N ILE A 17 6.83 1.26 -9.11
CA ILE A 17 6.49 0.27 -8.09
C ILE A 17 6.27 -1.10 -8.71
N SER A 18 5.49 -1.18 -9.79
CA SER A 18 5.25 -2.46 -10.45
C SER A 18 6.54 -3.09 -10.97
N HIS A 19 7.42 -2.28 -11.55
CA HIS A 19 8.71 -2.75 -12.06
C HIS A 19 9.62 -3.30 -10.93
N ILE A 20 9.69 -2.60 -9.80
CA ILE A 20 10.52 -3.02 -8.67
C ILE A 20 9.92 -4.25 -7.98
N PHE A 21 8.61 -4.26 -7.75
CA PHE A 21 7.96 -5.37 -7.06
C PHE A 21 8.08 -6.69 -7.83
N GLU A 22 7.99 -6.64 -9.15
CA GLU A 22 8.13 -7.82 -10.00
C GLU A 22 9.51 -8.48 -9.90
N LYS A 23 10.54 -7.73 -9.49
CA LYS A 23 11.89 -8.26 -9.38
C LYS A 23 12.16 -9.03 -8.09
N TYR A 24 11.39 -8.78 -7.04
CA TYR A 24 11.73 -9.25 -5.69
C TYR A 24 10.82 -10.34 -5.15
N CYS A 25 9.55 -10.35 -5.47
CA CYS A 25 8.65 -11.38 -4.99
C CYS A 25 7.46 -11.57 -5.92
N ALA A 26 6.76 -12.69 -5.72
CA ALA A 26 5.57 -13.01 -6.51
C ALA A 26 4.40 -12.12 -6.05
N VAL A 27 4.36 -10.91 -6.53
CA VAL A 27 3.33 -9.92 -6.21
C VAL A 27 2.56 -9.57 -7.48
N SER A 28 1.23 -9.65 -7.40
CA SER A 28 0.35 -9.05 -8.41
C SER A 28 -0.11 -7.70 -7.87
N ILE A 29 0.15 -6.64 -8.63
CA ILE A 29 -0.20 -5.30 -8.20
C ILE A 29 -1.22 -4.71 -9.17
N PHE A 30 -2.31 -4.14 -8.64
CA PHE A 30 -3.41 -3.58 -9.42
C PHE A 30 -3.56 -2.10 -9.09
N PRO A 31 -3.65 -1.22 -10.10
CA PRO A 31 -3.75 0.22 -9.87
C PRO A 31 -5.19 0.67 -9.70
N ALA A 32 -5.38 1.70 -8.89
CA ALA A 32 -6.61 2.46 -8.83
C ALA A 32 -6.24 3.94 -8.71
N GLY A 33 -6.91 4.80 -9.46
CA GLY A 33 -6.63 6.24 -9.50
C GLY A 33 -7.36 7.05 -8.45
N SER A 34 -8.26 6.44 -7.68
CA SER A 34 -9.05 7.11 -6.65
C SER A 34 -9.54 6.11 -5.61
N GLY A 35 -10.02 6.62 -4.47
CA GLY A 35 -10.65 5.78 -3.46
C GLY A 35 -11.93 5.12 -3.98
N GLU A 36 -12.72 5.84 -4.76
CA GLU A 36 -13.96 5.34 -5.36
C GLU A 36 -13.67 4.17 -6.32
N GLU A 37 -12.65 4.32 -7.16
CA GLU A 37 -12.21 3.25 -8.07
C GLU A 37 -11.72 2.03 -7.29
N ALA A 38 -10.97 2.26 -6.22
CA ALA A 38 -10.48 1.20 -5.35
C ALA A 38 -11.63 0.44 -4.67
N LEU A 39 -12.65 1.15 -4.19
CA LEU A 39 -13.83 0.53 -3.59
C LEU A 39 -14.58 -0.33 -4.61
N GLY A 40 -14.70 0.16 -5.85
CA GLY A 40 -15.30 -0.60 -6.94
C GLY A 40 -14.54 -1.90 -7.21
N TRP A 41 -13.22 -1.85 -7.24
CA TRP A 41 -12.38 -3.03 -7.42
C TRP A 41 -12.55 -4.02 -6.26
N LEU A 42 -12.56 -3.52 -5.02
CA LEU A 42 -12.70 -4.37 -3.82
C LEU A 42 -14.09 -5.00 -3.69
N SER A 43 -15.09 -4.49 -4.39
CA SER A 43 -16.41 -5.12 -4.42
C SER A 43 -16.43 -6.43 -5.21
N GLN A 44 -15.42 -6.65 -6.06
CA GLN A 44 -15.34 -7.82 -6.95
C GLN A 44 -14.10 -8.68 -6.70
N TYR A 45 -13.05 -8.13 -6.13
CA TYR A 45 -11.77 -8.81 -5.96
C TYR A 45 -11.25 -8.67 -4.54
N HIS A 46 -10.37 -9.58 -4.16
CA HIS A 46 -9.72 -9.57 -2.84
C HIS A 46 -8.29 -9.05 -2.97
N ALA A 47 -7.89 -8.17 -2.07
CA ALA A 47 -6.50 -7.73 -1.92
C ALA A 47 -5.94 -8.26 -0.60
N ASP A 48 -4.68 -8.69 -0.62
CA ASP A 48 -3.97 -9.08 0.59
C ASP A 48 -3.43 -7.86 1.35
N VAL A 49 -3.09 -6.80 0.60
CA VAL A 49 -2.60 -5.53 1.15
C VAL A 49 -3.09 -4.40 0.27
N ILE A 50 -3.47 -3.29 0.91
CA ILE A 50 -3.81 -2.04 0.21
C ILE A 50 -2.71 -1.02 0.49
N VAL A 51 -2.18 -0.41 -0.56
CA VAL A 51 -1.22 0.70 -0.47
C VAL A 51 -1.88 1.93 -1.07
N SER A 52 -1.91 3.04 -0.36
CA SER A 52 -2.61 4.24 -0.81
C SER A 52 -1.82 5.51 -0.53
N ASP A 53 -1.95 6.47 -1.44
CA ASP A 53 -1.59 7.85 -1.15
C ASP A 53 -2.66 8.48 -0.24
N ILE A 54 -2.30 9.52 0.48
CA ILE A 54 -3.23 10.29 1.29
C ILE A 54 -3.99 11.29 0.43
N ASN A 55 -3.30 11.94 -0.50
CA ASN A 55 -3.87 12.98 -1.36
C ASN A 55 -4.46 12.36 -2.62
N LEU A 56 -5.73 11.99 -2.56
CA LEU A 56 -6.47 11.42 -3.68
C LEU A 56 -7.58 12.37 -4.11
N PRO A 57 -7.98 12.35 -5.40
CA PRO A 57 -9.10 13.17 -5.86
C PRO A 57 -10.42 12.67 -5.27
N GLY A 58 -11.34 13.57 -5.00
CA GLY A 58 -12.62 13.24 -4.37
C GLY A 58 -12.42 12.79 -2.93
N MET A 59 -12.56 11.51 -2.69
CA MET A 59 -12.30 10.91 -1.37
C MET A 59 -10.80 10.91 -1.06
N SER A 60 -10.39 11.47 0.08
CA SER A 60 -8.99 11.42 0.52
C SER A 60 -8.60 10.00 0.93
N GLY A 61 -7.29 9.74 1.05
CA GLY A 61 -6.83 8.43 1.53
C GLY A 61 -7.32 8.09 2.92
N ILE A 62 -7.47 9.08 3.80
CA ILE A 62 -8.02 8.88 5.15
C ILE A 62 -9.51 8.54 5.07
N GLN A 63 -10.28 9.22 4.24
CA GLN A 63 -11.69 8.91 4.04
C GLN A 63 -11.88 7.51 3.45
N PHE A 64 -11.02 7.13 2.52
CA PHE A 64 -11.01 5.79 1.94
C PHE A 64 -10.77 4.73 3.01
N LEU A 65 -9.74 4.92 3.84
CA LEU A 65 -9.43 4.00 4.95
C LEU A 65 -10.61 3.91 5.92
N HIS A 66 -11.18 5.04 6.31
CA HIS A 66 -12.34 5.07 7.22
C HIS A 66 -13.52 4.28 6.62
N THR A 67 -13.80 4.47 5.34
CA THR A 67 -14.88 3.77 4.64
C THR A 67 -14.66 2.27 4.65
N LEU A 68 -13.43 1.80 4.43
CA LEU A 68 -13.09 0.38 4.49
C LEU A 68 -13.34 -0.19 5.88
N ARG A 69 -12.84 0.47 6.92
CA ARG A 69 -12.97 -0.01 8.30
C ARG A 69 -14.43 0.01 8.78
N ALA A 70 -15.18 1.04 8.42
CA ALA A 70 -16.61 1.12 8.73
C ALA A 70 -17.41 0.01 8.05
N GLY A 71 -16.97 -0.44 6.88
CA GLY A 71 -17.57 -1.56 6.16
C GLY A 71 -17.12 -2.94 6.63
N GLY A 72 -16.32 -3.02 7.69
CA GLY A 72 -15.83 -4.30 8.22
C GLY A 72 -14.63 -4.89 7.47
N ILE A 73 -14.05 -4.15 6.54
CA ILE A 73 -12.87 -4.60 5.79
C ILE A 73 -11.62 -4.34 6.63
N THR A 74 -10.91 -5.42 7.00
CA THR A 74 -9.73 -5.38 7.88
C THR A 74 -8.41 -5.61 7.14
N THR A 75 -8.45 -5.60 5.82
CA THR A 75 -7.25 -5.79 4.98
C THR A 75 -6.11 -4.88 5.44
N PRO A 76 -4.88 -5.38 5.58
CA PRO A 76 -3.72 -4.56 5.91
C PRO A 76 -3.62 -3.35 4.98
N PHE A 77 -3.39 -2.18 5.56
CA PHE A 77 -3.40 -0.91 4.85
C PHE A 77 -2.12 -0.14 5.15
N ILE A 78 -1.42 0.30 4.12
CA ILE A 78 -0.18 1.04 4.23
C ILE A 78 -0.35 2.37 3.48
N PHE A 79 -0.02 3.49 4.13
CA PHE A 79 0.09 4.75 3.43
C PHE A 79 1.49 4.92 2.85
N PHE A 80 1.55 5.28 1.57
CA PHE A 80 2.78 5.61 0.86
C PHE A 80 2.60 7.00 0.26
N SER A 81 3.10 8.04 0.96
CA SER A 81 2.80 9.43 0.65
C SER A 81 4.00 10.32 0.93
N GLU A 82 4.10 11.44 0.22
CA GLU A 82 5.23 12.37 0.35
C GLU A 82 5.33 12.96 1.75
N SER A 83 4.22 13.37 2.32
CA SER A 83 4.19 13.87 3.70
C SER A 83 2.77 13.81 4.26
N ALA A 84 2.69 13.77 5.58
CA ALA A 84 1.44 13.89 6.28
C ALA A 84 1.62 14.74 7.52
N HIS A 85 0.68 15.62 7.78
CA HIS A 85 0.63 16.34 9.03
C HIS A 85 0.50 15.32 10.18
N PRO A 86 1.14 15.54 11.35
CA PRO A 86 1.03 14.62 12.49
C PRO A 86 -0.41 14.28 12.88
N TYR A 87 -1.32 15.22 12.75
CA TYR A 87 -2.75 14.99 12.99
C TYR A 87 -3.30 13.90 12.06
N VAL A 88 -2.94 13.93 10.78
CA VAL A 88 -3.37 12.94 9.79
C VAL A 88 -2.79 11.57 10.10
N LYS A 89 -1.52 11.51 10.47
CA LYS A 89 -0.87 10.25 10.86
C LYS A 89 -1.53 9.64 12.09
N ASN A 90 -1.84 10.45 13.11
CA ASN A 90 -2.51 9.98 14.32
C ASN A 90 -3.90 9.44 14.02
N LYS A 91 -4.64 10.11 13.12
CA LYS A 91 -5.96 9.66 12.71
C LYS A 91 -5.89 8.33 11.96
N ALA A 92 -4.92 8.17 11.07
CA ALA A 92 -4.68 6.93 10.34
C ALA A 92 -4.36 5.77 11.30
N CYS A 93 -3.51 6.01 12.29
CA CYS A 93 -3.19 4.99 13.29
C CYS A 93 -4.42 4.54 14.08
N ARG A 94 -5.31 5.47 14.40
CA ARG A 94 -6.56 5.14 15.12
C ARG A 94 -7.52 4.30 14.26
N GLU A 95 -7.51 4.50 12.96
CA GLU A 95 -8.34 3.69 12.03
C GLU A 95 -7.72 2.31 11.75
N GLY A 96 -6.48 2.08 12.17
CA GLY A 96 -5.81 0.79 12.04
C GLY A 96 -5.07 0.61 10.72
N ILE A 97 -3.86 1.15 10.64
CA ILE A 97 -2.96 0.93 9.50
C ILE A 97 -1.81 0.03 9.91
N SER A 98 -1.23 -0.67 8.94
CA SER A 98 -0.02 -1.49 9.16
C SER A 98 1.24 -0.64 9.19
N GLY A 99 1.24 0.50 8.49
CA GLY A 99 2.37 1.39 8.50
C GLY A 99 2.22 2.60 7.58
N PHE A 100 3.21 3.47 7.67
CA PHE A 100 3.32 4.67 6.87
C PHE A 100 4.75 4.76 6.33
N ILE A 101 4.90 4.78 5.01
CA ILE A 101 6.21 4.95 4.36
C ILE A 101 6.25 6.33 3.70
N PRO A 102 7.14 7.24 4.15
CA PRO A 102 7.30 8.53 3.48
C PRO A 102 7.90 8.32 2.09
N ARG A 103 7.22 8.85 1.08
CA ARG A 103 7.72 8.83 -0.29
C ARG A 103 8.53 10.10 -0.55
N LYS A 104 9.67 9.96 -1.21
CA LYS A 104 10.53 11.09 -1.59
C LYS A 104 10.69 11.13 -3.10
N GLY A 105 9.80 11.85 -3.78
CA GLY A 105 9.81 11.93 -5.23
C GLY A 105 9.79 10.55 -5.87
N LEU A 106 10.77 10.26 -6.72
CA LEU A 106 10.89 8.98 -7.42
C LEU A 106 12.05 8.12 -6.87
N GLU A 107 12.51 8.40 -5.66
CA GLU A 107 13.62 7.65 -5.05
C GLU A 107 13.26 6.18 -4.86
N LYS A 108 14.25 5.32 -5.09
CA LYS A 108 14.09 3.87 -5.04
C LYS A 108 13.99 3.33 -3.60
N LYS A 109 14.72 3.92 -2.65
CA LYS A 109 14.78 3.40 -1.28
C LYS A 109 13.40 3.32 -0.61
N PRO A 110 12.54 4.37 -0.64
CA PRO A 110 11.21 4.25 -0.06
C PRO A 110 10.36 3.16 -0.71
N VAL A 111 10.53 2.91 -2.02
CA VAL A 111 9.81 1.83 -2.72
C VAL A 111 10.26 0.46 -2.22
N LEU A 112 11.55 0.28 -1.96
CA LEU A 112 12.07 -0.97 -1.38
C LEU A 112 11.59 -1.16 0.06
N ASP A 113 11.54 -0.09 0.85
CA ASP A 113 10.97 -0.14 2.20
C ASP A 113 9.48 -0.52 2.15
N LEU A 114 8.75 0.02 1.18
CA LEU A 114 7.35 -0.33 0.95
C LEU A 114 7.20 -1.82 0.61
N LEU A 115 8.04 -2.34 -0.26
CA LEU A 115 8.00 -3.75 -0.64
C LEU A 115 8.19 -4.66 0.59
N ARG A 116 9.15 -4.34 1.45
CA ARG A 116 9.39 -5.09 2.68
C ARG A 116 8.15 -5.07 3.58
N MET A 117 7.53 -3.91 3.76
CA MET A 117 6.33 -3.76 4.58
C MET A 117 5.14 -4.51 3.98
N VAL A 118 4.96 -4.47 2.67
CA VAL A 118 3.91 -5.22 1.97
C VAL A 118 4.04 -6.72 2.25
N CYS A 119 5.24 -7.26 2.07
CA CYS A 119 5.46 -8.68 2.31
C CYS A 119 5.25 -9.07 3.78
N TRP A 120 5.70 -8.23 4.70
CA TRP A 120 5.45 -8.44 6.12
C TRP A 120 3.95 -8.39 6.46
N ALA A 121 3.25 -7.37 5.97
CA ALA A 121 1.82 -7.18 6.24
C ALA A 121 0.97 -8.31 5.66
N ALA A 122 1.38 -8.90 4.54
CA ALA A 122 0.71 -10.04 3.93
C ALA A 122 0.99 -11.36 4.67
N GLY A 123 1.84 -11.35 5.69
CA GLY A 123 2.16 -12.55 6.48
C GLY A 123 3.12 -13.52 5.81
N SER A 124 3.84 -13.09 4.78
CA SER A 124 4.66 -13.99 3.98
C SER A 124 5.98 -14.43 4.65
N HIS A 125 6.36 -13.86 5.78
CA HIS A 125 7.63 -14.14 6.45
C HIS A 125 7.44 -14.53 7.92
N ASN A 126 6.39 -15.30 8.23
CA ASN A 126 6.11 -15.84 9.58
C ASN A 126 6.09 -14.76 10.68
N GLY A 127 5.66 -13.54 10.32
CA GLY A 127 5.58 -12.42 11.25
C GLY A 127 6.88 -11.63 11.40
N GLU A 128 7.97 -12.08 10.80
CA GLU A 128 9.24 -11.34 10.81
C GLU A 128 9.28 -10.30 9.69
N TYR A 129 9.91 -9.16 9.96
CA TYR A 129 10.07 -8.11 8.96
C TYR A 129 11.23 -8.49 8.02
N PRO A 130 10.96 -8.75 6.73
CA PRO A 130 11.97 -9.31 5.85
C PRO A 130 13.07 -8.31 5.48
N SER A 131 14.28 -8.80 5.28
CA SER A 131 15.36 -8.03 4.66
C SER A 131 15.22 -8.07 3.14
N LEU A 132 15.94 -7.20 2.44
CA LEU A 132 15.95 -7.24 0.96
C LEU A 132 16.54 -8.55 0.43
N GLU A 133 17.48 -9.14 1.14
CA GLU A 133 18.06 -10.44 0.76
C GLU A 133 17.02 -11.56 0.85
N ASP A 134 16.18 -11.53 1.88
CA ASP A 134 15.09 -12.49 2.01
C ASP A 134 14.11 -12.39 0.84
N LEU A 135 13.81 -11.18 0.40
CA LEU A 135 12.90 -10.94 -0.74
C LEU A 135 13.50 -11.43 -2.06
N LYS A 136 14.80 -11.28 -2.23
CA LYS A 136 15.49 -11.79 -3.43
C LYS A 136 15.44 -13.29 -3.51
N ARG A 137 15.58 -13.99 -2.39
CA ARG A 137 15.56 -15.46 -2.34
C ARG A 137 14.16 -16.02 -2.57
N GLY A 138 13.12 -15.26 -2.19
CA GLY A 138 11.74 -15.68 -2.35
C GLY A 138 11.16 -15.40 -3.74
N ALA A 139 11.91 -14.73 -4.58
CA ALA A 139 11.43 -14.34 -5.92
C ALA A 139 11.51 -15.50 -6.92
#